data_4557c63534c823562b01b41056274b57
#
_entry.id   4557c63534c823562b01b41056274b57
#
_cell.length_a   1.000
_cell.length_b   1.000
_cell.length_c   1.000
_cell.angle_alpha   90.00
_cell.angle_beta   90.00
_cell.angle_gamma   90.00
#
_symmetry.space_group_name_H-M   'P 1'
#
loop_
_entity.id
_entity.type
_entity.pdbx_description
1 polymer ?
#
loop_
_entity_poly.entity_id
_entity_poly.type
_entity_poly.pdbx_seq_one_letter_code
_entity_poly.pdbx_strand_id
1 'polypeptide(L)'
;NGTDISVGKLAVYTAAAGIDPSRVIAVNLDVGTDNEELLNDPDYLGNRHGRVRGERYDALVNEYLSVTSELYPRALLHFEDFGASNARRILVNNRDKYRIFNDDMQGTGAIVISAVIAGMKTNGTTFADQRLLVYGAGTAGTGMADQIHAGMVRAGLTPEQAKDRIWLIDRAGLVTDDMEGLPDYQ
;
A
#
# COMPACT_ATOMS: atom_id res chain seq x y z
N ASN A 1 -0.61 -14.70 -10.21
CA ASN A 1 0.08 -13.43 -10.39
C ASN A 1 -0.93 -12.29 -10.48
N GLY A 2 -0.47 -11.06 -10.33
CA GLY A 2 -1.31 -9.86 -10.28
C GLY A 2 -1.71 -9.26 -11.64
N THR A 3 -1.62 -9.98 -12.75
CA THR A 3 -1.90 -9.43 -14.09
C THR A 3 -3.32 -8.90 -14.20
N ASP A 4 -4.30 -9.64 -13.73
CA ASP A 4 -5.72 -9.24 -13.77
C ASP A 4 -5.98 -7.98 -12.93
N ILE A 5 -5.27 -7.83 -11.81
CA ILE A 5 -5.32 -6.65 -10.95
C ILE A 5 -4.78 -5.43 -11.70
N SER A 6 -3.61 -5.55 -12.33
CA SER A 6 -3.01 -4.46 -13.12
C SER A 6 -3.90 -4.02 -14.27
N VAL A 7 -4.43 -4.95 -15.05
CA VAL A 7 -5.35 -4.65 -16.17
C VAL A 7 -6.65 -4.04 -15.67
N GLY A 8 -7.24 -4.60 -14.61
CA GLY A 8 -8.45 -4.09 -13.98
C GLY A 8 -8.27 -2.66 -13.46
N LYS A 9 -7.12 -2.35 -12.85
CA LYS A 9 -6.78 -1.00 -12.38
C LYS A 9 -6.73 0.00 -13.55
N LEU A 10 -6.12 -0.35 -14.67
CA LEU A 10 -6.08 0.52 -15.85
C LEU A 10 -7.47 0.73 -16.45
N ALA A 11 -8.33 -0.28 -16.45
CA ALA A 11 -9.72 -0.15 -16.90
C ALA A 11 -10.49 0.86 -16.01
N VAL A 12 -10.32 0.78 -14.70
CA VAL A 12 -10.93 1.74 -13.75
C VAL A 12 -10.39 3.15 -13.97
N TYR A 13 -9.11 3.32 -14.17
CA TYR A 13 -8.50 4.63 -14.44
C TYR A 13 -9.05 5.26 -15.71
N THR A 14 -9.25 4.47 -16.75
CA THR A 14 -9.85 4.96 -17.98
C THR A 14 -11.33 5.30 -17.79
N ALA A 15 -12.12 4.40 -17.23
CA ALA A 15 -13.58 4.53 -17.13
C ALA A 15 -14.00 5.57 -16.09
N ALA A 16 -13.34 5.61 -14.92
CA ALA A 16 -13.76 6.46 -13.81
C ALA A 16 -12.95 7.76 -13.69
N ALA A 17 -11.67 7.75 -14.01
CA ALA A 17 -10.81 8.92 -13.90
C ALA A 17 -10.56 9.63 -15.25
N GLY A 18 -11.03 9.07 -16.38
CA GLY A 18 -10.86 9.66 -17.70
C GLY A 18 -9.40 9.70 -18.18
N ILE A 19 -8.55 8.82 -17.65
CA ILE A 19 -7.15 8.74 -18.07
C ILE A 19 -7.10 8.04 -19.43
N ASP A 20 -6.43 8.67 -20.38
CA ASP A 20 -6.24 8.12 -21.73
C ASP A 20 -5.45 6.80 -21.64
N PRO A 21 -6.00 5.67 -22.13
CA PRO A 21 -5.34 4.37 -22.07
C PRO A 21 -3.99 4.33 -22.82
N SER A 22 -3.76 5.21 -23.78
CA SER A 22 -2.46 5.34 -24.45
C SER A 22 -1.34 5.90 -23.57
N ARG A 23 -1.68 6.45 -22.40
CA ARG A 23 -0.77 7.07 -21.44
C ARG A 23 -0.46 6.20 -20.23
N VAL A 24 -0.96 4.96 -20.21
CA VAL A 24 -0.77 4.02 -19.10
C VAL A 24 -0.19 2.71 -19.60
N ILE A 25 0.63 2.07 -18.78
CA ILE A 25 1.26 0.78 -19.05
C ILE A 25 1.05 -0.12 -17.84
N ALA A 26 0.45 -1.30 -18.06
CA ALA A 26 0.39 -2.34 -17.04
C ALA A 26 1.72 -3.10 -17.03
N VAL A 27 2.36 -3.18 -15.86
CA VAL A 27 3.58 -3.96 -15.66
C VAL A 27 3.36 -4.95 -14.52
N ASN A 28 3.62 -6.22 -14.77
CA ASN A 28 3.59 -7.26 -13.75
C ASN A 28 5.01 -7.71 -13.43
N LEU A 29 5.47 -7.46 -12.20
CA LEU A 29 6.74 -7.95 -11.69
C LEU A 29 6.56 -9.37 -11.16
N ASP A 30 6.67 -10.34 -12.05
CA ASP A 30 6.45 -11.75 -11.72
C ASP A 30 7.69 -12.36 -11.04
N VAL A 31 7.58 -12.59 -9.76
CA VAL A 31 8.61 -13.19 -8.91
C VAL A 31 8.31 -14.64 -8.53
N GLY A 32 7.42 -15.30 -9.26
CA GLY A 32 6.97 -16.66 -8.98
C GLY A 32 5.85 -16.71 -7.93
N THR A 33 5.43 -17.93 -7.60
CA THR A 33 4.33 -18.20 -6.66
C THR A 33 4.63 -19.42 -5.81
N ASP A 34 4.14 -19.40 -4.55
CA ASP A 34 4.15 -20.57 -3.67
C ASP A 34 2.77 -21.31 -3.67
N ASN A 35 1.84 -20.86 -4.51
CA ASN A 35 0.55 -21.52 -4.65
C ASN A 35 0.70 -22.74 -5.57
N GLU A 36 0.63 -23.92 -4.97
CA GLU A 36 0.76 -25.20 -5.68
C GLU A 36 -0.34 -25.44 -6.73
N GLU A 37 -1.54 -24.91 -6.50
CA GLU A 37 -2.62 -25.02 -7.49
C GLU A 37 -2.25 -24.25 -8.77
N LEU A 38 -1.71 -23.03 -8.64
CA LEU A 38 -1.23 -22.24 -9.77
C LEU A 38 -0.03 -22.86 -10.46
N LEU A 39 0.93 -23.43 -9.69
CA LEU A 39 2.11 -24.09 -10.27
C LEU A 39 1.72 -25.30 -11.14
N ASN A 40 0.62 -25.97 -10.82
CA ASN A 40 0.12 -27.13 -11.52
C ASN A 40 -0.97 -26.81 -12.57
N ASP A 41 -1.50 -25.60 -12.59
CA ASP A 41 -2.51 -25.17 -13.56
C ASP A 41 -1.87 -24.98 -14.95
N PRO A 42 -2.31 -25.70 -15.98
CA PRO A 42 -1.78 -25.55 -17.33
C PRO A 42 -1.96 -24.14 -17.93
N ASP A 43 -3.01 -23.44 -17.50
CA ASP A 43 -3.35 -22.10 -18.00
C ASP A 43 -2.68 -20.96 -17.21
N TYR A 44 -1.88 -21.29 -16.17
CA TYR A 44 -1.16 -20.27 -15.41
C TYR A 44 -0.08 -19.58 -16.25
N LEU A 45 -0.23 -18.28 -16.47
CA LEU A 45 0.65 -17.47 -17.31
C LEU A 45 1.92 -16.97 -16.58
N GLY A 46 2.01 -17.13 -15.26
CA GLY A 46 3.16 -16.70 -14.47
C GLY A 46 4.34 -17.66 -14.51
N ASN A 47 5.47 -17.22 -13.96
CA ASN A 47 6.66 -18.05 -13.79
C ASN A 47 6.40 -19.23 -12.84
N ARG A 48 6.69 -20.45 -13.31
CA ARG A 48 6.39 -21.68 -12.57
C ARG A 48 7.54 -22.10 -11.65
N HIS A 49 7.79 -21.28 -10.65
CA HIS A 49 8.76 -21.54 -9.58
C HIS A 49 8.32 -20.91 -8.28
N GLY A 50 8.89 -21.38 -7.18
CA GLY A 50 8.65 -20.80 -5.84
C GLY A 50 9.00 -19.30 -5.80
N ARG A 51 8.26 -18.56 -4.95
CA ARG A 51 8.37 -17.10 -4.87
C ARG A 51 9.78 -16.64 -4.49
N VAL A 52 10.36 -15.78 -5.31
CA VAL A 52 11.65 -15.14 -5.03
C VAL A 52 11.47 -14.10 -3.93
N ARG A 53 12.41 -14.09 -2.97
CA ARG A 53 12.44 -13.19 -1.80
C ARG A 53 13.85 -12.66 -1.54
N GLY A 54 13.97 -11.76 -0.56
CA GLY A 54 15.24 -11.21 -0.10
C GLY A 54 15.97 -10.40 -1.16
N GLU A 55 17.29 -10.47 -1.17
CA GLU A 55 18.15 -9.63 -2.03
C GLU A 55 17.84 -9.74 -3.53
N ARG A 56 17.47 -10.93 -4.01
CA ARG A 56 17.10 -11.11 -5.42
C ARG A 56 15.80 -10.41 -5.79
N TYR A 57 14.83 -10.42 -4.88
CA TYR A 57 13.60 -9.66 -5.03
C TYR A 57 13.89 -8.15 -5.05
N ASP A 58 14.72 -7.69 -4.11
CA ASP A 58 15.09 -6.29 -4.00
C ASP A 58 15.87 -5.79 -5.22
N ALA A 59 16.77 -6.61 -5.75
CA ALA A 59 17.51 -6.31 -6.97
C ALA A 59 16.56 -6.10 -8.16
N LEU A 60 15.57 -6.97 -8.35
CA LEU A 60 14.56 -6.83 -9.41
C LEU A 60 13.76 -5.54 -9.27
N VAL A 61 13.28 -5.24 -8.06
CA VAL A 61 12.48 -4.02 -7.82
C VAL A 61 13.32 -2.75 -8.04
N ASN A 62 14.56 -2.73 -7.56
CA ASN A 62 15.47 -1.60 -7.74
C ASN A 62 15.84 -1.39 -9.21
N GLU A 63 16.09 -2.46 -9.96
CA GLU A 63 16.34 -2.38 -11.40
C GLU A 63 15.11 -1.84 -12.13
N TYR A 64 13.92 -2.36 -11.83
CA TYR A 64 12.66 -1.85 -12.39
C TYR A 64 12.49 -0.34 -12.14
N LEU A 65 12.69 0.12 -10.91
CA LEU A 65 12.58 1.53 -10.56
C LEU A 65 13.57 2.40 -11.34
N SER A 66 14.84 1.96 -11.41
CA SER A 66 15.90 2.67 -12.12
C SER A 66 15.61 2.79 -13.60
N VAL A 67 15.41 1.65 -14.28
CA VAL A 67 15.21 1.59 -15.73
C VAL A 67 13.91 2.30 -16.15
N THR A 68 12.82 2.09 -15.41
CA THR A 68 11.55 2.73 -15.74
C THR A 68 11.62 4.25 -15.57
N SER A 69 12.31 4.72 -14.53
CA SER A 69 12.48 6.16 -14.31
C SER A 69 13.39 6.83 -15.35
N GLU A 70 14.35 6.09 -15.91
CA GLU A 70 15.18 6.54 -17.02
C GLU A 70 14.37 6.63 -18.32
N LEU A 71 13.62 5.56 -18.65
CA LEU A 71 12.80 5.50 -19.87
C LEU A 71 11.60 6.45 -19.84
N TYR A 72 11.00 6.63 -18.67
CA TYR A 72 9.79 7.42 -18.47
C TYR A 72 9.95 8.42 -17.33
N PRO A 73 10.80 9.43 -17.43
CA PRO A 73 11.18 10.30 -16.31
C PRO A 73 10.03 11.15 -15.73
N ARG A 74 8.90 11.23 -16.43
CA ARG A 74 7.70 11.92 -15.96
C ARG A 74 6.59 10.99 -15.49
N ALA A 75 6.75 9.68 -15.64
CA ALA A 75 5.73 8.72 -15.23
C ALA A 75 5.63 8.64 -13.69
N LEU A 76 4.42 8.44 -13.21
CA LEU A 76 4.16 7.99 -11.85
C LEU A 76 4.22 6.45 -11.84
N LEU A 77 5.10 5.91 -11.02
CA LEU A 77 5.21 4.46 -10.81
C LEU A 77 4.21 4.06 -9.72
N HIS A 78 3.07 3.56 -10.15
CA HIS A 78 1.97 3.15 -9.29
C HIS A 78 2.13 1.69 -8.90
N PHE A 79 2.35 1.43 -7.63
CA PHE A 79 2.53 0.10 -7.06
C PHE A 79 1.23 -0.40 -6.42
N GLU A 80 0.92 -1.65 -6.70
CA GLU A 80 -0.26 -2.37 -6.23
C GLU A 80 0.13 -3.82 -5.91
N ASP A 81 -0.42 -4.39 -4.84
CA ASP A 81 -0.34 -5.81 -4.49
C ASP A 81 1.07 -6.35 -4.20
N PHE A 82 1.91 -5.53 -3.57
CA PHE A 82 3.27 -5.92 -3.17
C PHE A 82 3.34 -6.67 -1.83
N GLY A 83 2.23 -6.79 -1.11
CA GLY A 83 2.17 -7.30 0.25
C GLY A 83 2.70 -6.29 1.30
N ALA A 84 2.23 -6.43 2.55
CA ALA A 84 2.37 -5.41 3.58
C ALA A 84 3.83 -4.98 3.86
N SER A 85 4.72 -5.91 4.15
CA SER A 85 6.12 -5.62 4.47
C SER A 85 6.89 -5.03 3.29
N ASN A 86 6.69 -5.56 2.08
CA ASN A 86 7.36 -5.05 0.90
C ASN A 86 6.81 -3.68 0.48
N ALA A 87 5.49 -3.48 0.49
CA ALA A 87 4.85 -2.24 0.09
C ALA A 87 5.40 -1.04 0.87
N ARG A 88 5.41 -1.15 2.22
CA ARG A 88 5.94 -0.09 3.09
C ARG A 88 7.43 0.14 2.85
N ARG A 89 8.23 -0.92 2.86
CA ARG A 89 9.69 -0.84 2.70
C ARG A 89 10.08 -0.22 1.36
N ILE A 90 9.47 -0.65 0.26
CA ILE A 90 9.73 -0.10 -1.07
C ILE A 90 9.35 1.37 -1.14
N LEU A 91 8.17 1.74 -0.62
CA LEU A 91 7.70 3.13 -0.63
C LEU A 91 8.63 4.04 0.17
N VAL A 92 8.94 3.68 1.42
CA VAL A 92 9.75 4.50 2.32
C VAL A 92 11.17 4.69 1.78
N ASN A 93 11.79 3.63 1.25
CA ASN A 93 13.17 3.68 0.77
C ASN A 93 13.33 4.41 -0.57
N ASN A 94 12.24 4.62 -1.31
CA ASN A 94 12.32 5.08 -2.69
C ASN A 94 11.55 6.37 -3.00
N ARG A 95 10.62 6.81 -2.14
CA ARG A 95 9.75 7.97 -2.40
C ARG A 95 10.50 9.29 -2.62
N ASP A 96 11.70 9.43 -2.06
CA ASP A 96 12.51 10.63 -2.20
C ASP A 96 13.42 10.60 -3.46
N LYS A 97 13.53 9.43 -4.10
CA LYS A 97 14.36 9.20 -5.29
C LYS A 97 13.55 9.07 -6.58
N TYR A 98 12.36 8.47 -6.49
CA TYR A 98 11.52 8.13 -7.64
C TYR A 98 10.11 8.67 -7.45
N ARG A 99 9.39 8.89 -8.56
CA ARG A 99 7.97 9.23 -8.54
C ARG A 99 7.14 7.96 -8.31
N ILE A 100 7.16 7.45 -7.10
CA ILE A 100 6.47 6.24 -6.69
C ILE A 100 5.23 6.55 -5.87
N PHE A 101 4.19 5.78 -6.06
CA PHE A 101 2.94 5.79 -5.31
C PHE A 101 2.53 4.35 -5.01
N ASN A 102 2.12 4.04 -3.79
CA ASN A 102 1.56 2.74 -3.43
C ASN A 102 0.07 2.90 -3.11
N ASP A 103 -0.79 2.28 -3.91
CA ASP A 103 -2.24 2.44 -3.79
C ASP A 103 -2.81 1.73 -2.57
N ASP A 104 -2.31 0.54 -2.23
CA ASP A 104 -2.76 -0.21 -1.04
C ASP A 104 -2.60 0.60 0.26
N MET A 105 -1.57 1.44 0.33
CA MET A 105 -1.28 2.28 1.50
C MET A 105 -1.83 3.70 1.34
N GLN A 106 -1.45 4.38 0.24
CA GLN A 106 -1.69 5.81 0.08
C GLN A 106 -3.07 6.07 -0.53
N GLY A 107 -3.49 5.30 -1.54
CA GLY A 107 -4.80 5.46 -2.18
C GLY A 107 -5.93 5.06 -1.23
N THR A 108 -5.85 3.88 -0.65
CA THR A 108 -6.82 3.39 0.35
C THR A 108 -6.90 4.33 1.55
N GLY A 109 -5.75 4.79 2.04
CA GLY A 109 -5.71 5.76 3.14
C GLY A 109 -6.35 7.09 2.78
N ALA A 110 -6.16 7.60 1.54
CA ALA A 110 -6.75 8.85 1.09
C ALA A 110 -8.30 8.79 1.04
N ILE A 111 -8.86 7.66 0.60
CA ILE A 111 -10.31 7.45 0.59
C ILE A 111 -10.87 7.41 2.02
N VAL A 112 -10.23 6.65 2.90
CA VAL A 112 -10.70 6.53 4.30
C VAL A 112 -10.61 7.88 5.03
N ILE A 113 -9.50 8.61 4.90
CA ILE A 113 -9.37 9.93 5.54
C ILE A 113 -10.41 10.93 4.99
N SER A 114 -10.77 10.82 3.71
CA SER A 114 -11.83 11.64 3.12
C SER A 114 -13.20 11.35 3.75
N ALA A 115 -13.52 10.07 3.99
CA ALA A 115 -14.74 9.66 4.68
C ALA A 115 -14.74 10.14 6.15
N VAL A 116 -13.62 10.03 6.85
CA VAL A 116 -13.46 10.54 8.22
C VAL A 116 -13.69 12.05 8.26
N ILE A 117 -13.10 12.82 7.34
CA ILE A 117 -13.28 14.27 7.24
C ILE A 117 -14.78 14.63 6.99
N ALA A 118 -15.44 13.89 6.11
CA ALA A 118 -16.86 14.08 5.86
C ALA A 118 -17.72 13.83 7.13
N GLY A 119 -17.43 12.74 7.83
CA GLY A 119 -18.09 12.43 9.12
C GLY A 119 -17.85 13.49 10.19
N MET A 120 -16.60 13.95 10.32
CA MET A 120 -16.27 15.04 11.25
C MET A 120 -17.03 16.33 10.95
N LYS A 121 -17.14 16.71 9.67
CA LYS A 121 -17.94 17.88 9.26
C LYS A 121 -19.41 17.73 9.63
N THR A 122 -19.98 16.55 9.46
CA THR A 122 -21.38 16.26 9.79
C THR A 122 -21.63 16.34 11.29
N ASN A 123 -20.68 15.88 12.11
CA ASN A 123 -20.81 15.82 13.57
C ASN A 123 -20.26 17.08 14.29
N GLY A 124 -19.68 18.03 13.57
CA GLY A 124 -19.07 19.23 14.15
C GLY A 124 -17.82 18.94 15.00
N THR A 125 -17.09 17.86 14.68
CA THR A 125 -15.87 17.44 15.38
C THR A 125 -14.61 17.68 14.54
N THR A 126 -13.44 17.54 15.16
CA THR A 126 -12.11 17.68 14.52
C THR A 126 -11.31 16.39 14.65
N PHE A 127 -10.15 16.31 13.99
CA PHE A 127 -9.23 15.18 14.18
C PHE A 127 -8.78 15.00 15.63
N ALA A 128 -8.65 16.10 16.39
CA ALA A 128 -8.26 16.04 17.79
C ALA A 128 -9.31 15.36 18.70
N ASP A 129 -10.56 15.28 18.25
CA ASP A 129 -11.64 14.63 19.00
C ASP A 129 -11.79 13.15 18.67
N GLN A 130 -11.11 12.66 17.63
CA GLN A 130 -11.29 11.30 17.15
C GLN A 130 -10.50 10.27 17.95
N ARG A 131 -11.04 9.06 17.95
CA ARG A 131 -10.37 7.82 18.36
C ARG A 131 -10.53 6.81 17.23
N LEU A 132 -9.46 6.14 16.87
CA LEU A 132 -9.41 5.21 15.74
C LEU A 132 -9.21 3.78 16.25
N LEU A 133 -10.06 2.89 15.81
CA LEU A 133 -9.85 1.45 15.90
C LEU A 133 -9.75 0.89 14.49
N VAL A 134 -8.60 0.32 14.17
CA VAL A 134 -8.35 -0.36 12.88
C VAL A 134 -8.48 -1.86 13.11
N TYR A 135 -9.42 -2.48 12.41
CA TYR A 135 -9.61 -3.92 12.44
C TYR A 135 -9.00 -4.54 11.18
N GLY A 136 -7.82 -5.10 11.32
CA GLY A 136 -6.94 -5.59 10.25
C GLY A 136 -5.72 -4.69 10.07
N ALA A 137 -4.62 -4.99 10.79
CA ALA A 137 -3.37 -4.23 10.77
C ALA A 137 -2.42 -4.69 9.65
N GLY A 138 -2.95 -4.95 8.46
CA GLY A 138 -2.19 -5.22 7.24
C GLY A 138 -1.75 -3.93 6.52
N THR A 139 -1.36 -4.04 5.24
CA THR A 139 -0.87 -2.90 4.42
C THR A 139 -1.81 -1.71 4.45
N ALA A 140 -3.09 -1.94 4.16
CA ALA A 140 -4.09 -0.88 4.12
C ALA A 140 -4.37 -0.32 5.53
N GLY A 141 -4.55 -1.19 6.53
CA GLY A 141 -4.86 -0.78 7.90
C GLY A 141 -3.79 0.10 8.52
N THR A 142 -2.52 -0.28 8.41
CA THR A 142 -1.40 0.53 8.90
C THR A 142 -1.23 1.82 8.10
N GLY A 143 -1.42 1.76 6.76
CA GLY A 143 -1.39 2.96 5.92
C GLY A 143 -2.49 3.97 6.27
N MET A 144 -3.70 3.51 6.59
CA MET A 144 -4.79 4.35 7.10
C MET A 144 -4.47 4.96 8.46
N ALA A 145 -3.94 4.18 9.39
CA ALA A 145 -3.52 4.64 10.71
C ALA A 145 -2.46 5.75 10.60
N ASP A 146 -1.45 5.57 9.78
CA ASP A 146 -0.40 6.58 9.52
C ASP A 146 -0.99 7.91 9.02
N GLN A 147 -1.92 7.86 8.07
CA GLN A 147 -2.52 9.08 7.51
C GLN A 147 -3.42 9.80 8.52
N ILE A 148 -4.21 9.07 9.32
CA ILE A 148 -5.05 9.66 10.35
C ILE A 148 -4.18 10.22 11.49
N HIS A 149 -3.14 9.49 11.90
CA HIS A 149 -2.14 10.00 12.84
C HIS A 149 -1.56 11.35 12.38
N ALA A 150 -1.11 11.42 11.12
CA ALA A 150 -0.61 12.67 10.54
C ALA A 150 -1.70 13.76 10.48
N GLY A 151 -2.97 13.40 10.29
CA GLY A 151 -4.11 14.31 10.37
C GLY A 151 -4.30 14.88 11.78
N MET A 152 -4.22 14.03 12.80
CA MET A 152 -4.31 14.42 14.22
C MET A 152 -3.17 15.36 14.63
N VAL A 153 -1.94 15.07 14.20
CA VAL A 153 -0.77 15.93 14.46
C VAL A 153 -0.95 17.29 13.79
N ARG A 154 -1.40 17.33 12.53
CA ARG A 154 -1.72 18.61 11.84
C ARG A 154 -2.84 19.38 12.52
N ALA A 155 -3.75 18.71 13.21
CA ALA A 155 -4.83 19.34 14.01
C ALA A 155 -4.38 19.81 15.39
N GLY A 156 -3.08 19.66 15.74
CA GLY A 156 -2.47 20.23 16.93
C GLY A 156 -2.17 19.24 18.06
N LEU A 157 -2.39 17.94 17.88
CA LEU A 157 -1.91 16.93 18.83
C LEU A 157 -0.40 16.72 18.71
N THR A 158 0.27 16.32 19.79
CA THR A 158 1.63 15.79 19.67
C THR A 158 1.58 14.40 19.03
N PRO A 159 2.69 13.91 18.43
CA PRO A 159 2.76 12.57 17.89
C PRO A 159 2.31 11.49 18.90
N GLU A 160 2.74 11.61 20.15
CA GLU A 160 2.39 10.70 21.24
C GLU A 160 0.89 10.75 21.54
N GLN A 161 0.33 11.94 21.67
CA GLN A 161 -1.11 12.11 21.90
C GLN A 161 -1.95 11.53 20.76
N ALA A 162 -1.48 11.65 19.52
CA ALA A 162 -2.12 11.04 18.35
C ALA A 162 -2.00 9.51 18.39
N LYS A 163 -0.82 8.96 18.74
CA LYS A 163 -0.58 7.52 18.91
C LYS A 163 -1.55 6.93 19.94
N ASP A 164 -1.71 7.56 21.09
CA ASP A 164 -2.58 7.10 22.19
C ASP A 164 -4.09 7.06 21.82
N ARG A 165 -4.45 7.52 20.65
CA ARG A 165 -5.84 7.53 20.13
C ARG A 165 -6.08 6.52 19.02
N ILE A 166 -5.08 5.68 18.69
CA ILE A 166 -5.13 4.73 17.59
C ILE A 166 -4.85 3.34 18.14
N TRP A 167 -5.75 2.41 17.87
CA TRP A 167 -5.62 1.00 18.21
C TRP A 167 -5.68 0.17 16.94
N LEU A 168 -4.81 -0.83 16.87
CA LEU A 168 -4.76 -1.80 15.78
C LEU A 168 -5.12 -3.17 16.33
N ILE A 169 -6.02 -3.88 15.65
CA ILE A 169 -6.35 -5.28 15.95
C ILE A 169 -6.03 -6.12 14.72
N ASP A 170 -5.34 -7.24 14.92
CA ASP A 170 -5.07 -8.22 13.89
C ASP A 170 -5.31 -9.64 14.41
N ARG A 171 -4.87 -10.67 13.70
CA ARG A 171 -5.08 -12.09 14.06
C ARG A 171 -4.63 -12.45 15.46
N ALA A 172 -3.56 -11.83 15.94
CA ALA A 172 -3.02 -12.02 17.29
C ALA A 172 -3.78 -11.25 18.38
N GLY A 173 -4.77 -10.43 18.01
CA GLY A 173 -5.50 -9.55 18.95
C GLY A 173 -5.08 -8.08 18.82
N LEU A 174 -5.20 -7.34 19.91
CA LEU A 174 -4.76 -5.93 19.97
C LEU A 174 -3.23 -5.89 19.84
N VAL A 175 -2.75 -5.10 18.90
CA VAL A 175 -1.30 -4.91 18.69
C VAL A 175 -0.75 -4.00 19.79
N THR A 176 0.23 -4.49 20.53
CA THR A 176 0.85 -3.79 21.67
C THR A 176 2.37 -3.84 21.56
N ASP A 177 3.06 -2.91 22.22
CA ASP A 177 4.52 -2.75 22.16
C ASP A 177 5.29 -3.95 22.78
N ASP A 178 4.62 -4.79 23.58
CA ASP A 178 5.20 -5.98 24.23
C ASP A 178 4.99 -7.28 23.42
N MET A 179 4.33 -7.21 22.27
CA MET A 179 4.16 -8.39 21.40
C MET A 179 5.44 -8.72 20.66
N GLU A 180 5.88 -9.97 20.78
CA GLU A 180 7.01 -10.50 20.02
C GLU A 180 6.60 -10.98 18.63
N GLY A 181 7.51 -10.82 17.66
CA GLY A 181 7.34 -11.34 16.29
C GLY A 181 6.36 -10.55 15.43
N LEU A 182 6.03 -9.32 15.81
CA LEU A 182 5.27 -8.43 14.96
C LEU A 182 6.06 -8.09 13.68
N PRO A 183 5.40 -8.03 12.53
CA PRO A 183 6.03 -7.51 11.32
C PRO A 183 6.44 -6.03 11.48
N ASP A 184 7.53 -5.63 10.84
CA ASP A 184 8.10 -4.26 10.89
C ASP A 184 7.09 -3.15 10.53
N TYR A 185 5.97 -3.49 9.89
CA TYR A 185 4.95 -2.52 9.50
C TYR A 185 3.83 -2.33 10.54
N GLN A 186 3.74 -3.15 11.56
CA GLN A 186 2.83 -3.04 12.70
C GLN A 186 3.46 -2.31 13.87
#